data_c93872fdeb9de30846000c37027c3a23
#
_entry.id   c93872fdeb9de30846000c37027c3a23
#
_cell.length_a   1.000
_cell.length_b   1.000
_cell.length_c   1.000
_cell.angle_alpha   90.00
_cell.angle_beta   90.00
_cell.angle_gamma   90.00
#
_symmetry.space_group_name_H-M   'P 1'
#
loop_
_entity.id
_entity.type
_entity.pdbx_description
1 polymer ?
#
loop_
_entity_poly.entity_id
_entity_poly.type
_entity_poly.pdbx_seq_one_letter_code
_entity_poly.pdbx_strand_id
1 'polypeptide(L)'
;AHGFSDSYYQYAGNRDPRGLYEFIDKTITFLTQRIREQFPRIPIYPALGNEDSYCGDYQLQPKGEFLRRTANTWKGLFRNGNDEQAFMQTFPTGGYYTAAAPRSPKHRVVVLNTVFFSTDYRNQCGDPKDDPGGDQVSWLASQLKSAAAKGEKVWLLYHIPYGIDPYTSVLATGGNTVEKVVSLWQPDYTEKFLILLDQYRDTIASMLAGHTHMDYFRMGLGGEIGRSSAFLLVTPGISPIFGNNPGLHVLSYDRKAFSLLDYLAYRLDLGVGPSPDWKVEYRFSRTYRLFPISEKTLETLSRSLKDDAQTRATYIDYYNVGNPAIPQMTDQTWPLFWCAIGQLTAAPFRACVEEFLQR
;
A
#
# COMPACT_ATOMS: atom_id res chain seq x y z
N ALA A 1 -9.20 -9.40 -1.90
CA ALA A 1 -9.18 -10.87 -1.71
C ALA A 1 -8.53 -11.52 -2.92
N HIS A 2 -7.46 -12.27 -2.71
CA HIS A 2 -6.71 -12.91 -3.78
C HIS A 2 -7.55 -13.93 -4.56
N GLY A 3 -7.48 -13.85 -5.88
CA GLY A 3 -7.97 -14.87 -6.78
C GLY A 3 -9.49 -15.00 -6.85
N PHE A 4 -10.24 -13.92 -6.63
CA PHE A 4 -11.70 -14.00 -6.71
C PHE A 4 -12.21 -14.68 -7.98
N SER A 5 -11.76 -14.23 -9.16
CA SER A 5 -12.26 -14.78 -10.42
C SER A 5 -11.85 -16.23 -10.65
N ASP A 6 -10.57 -16.53 -10.53
CA ASP A 6 -10.05 -17.87 -10.83
C ASP A 6 -10.47 -18.87 -9.77
N SER A 7 -10.39 -18.51 -8.49
CA SER A 7 -10.85 -19.38 -7.40
C SER A 7 -12.34 -19.63 -7.46
N TYR A 8 -13.14 -18.62 -7.81
CA TYR A 8 -14.58 -18.79 -7.99
C TYR A 8 -14.90 -19.74 -9.14
N TYR A 9 -14.30 -19.55 -10.31
CA TYR A 9 -14.57 -20.39 -11.48
C TYR A 9 -14.13 -21.84 -11.25
N GLN A 10 -13.03 -22.04 -10.55
CA GLN A 10 -12.56 -23.36 -10.14
C GLN A 10 -13.58 -24.03 -9.18
N TYR A 11 -14.07 -23.30 -8.19
CA TYR A 11 -15.06 -23.78 -7.23
C TYR A 11 -16.41 -24.06 -7.90
N ALA A 12 -16.90 -23.15 -8.73
CA ALA A 12 -18.19 -23.25 -9.38
C ALA A 12 -18.25 -24.30 -10.51
N GLY A 13 -17.08 -24.73 -11.02
CA GLY A 13 -16.99 -25.66 -12.14
C GLY A 13 -17.49 -25.10 -13.48
N ASN A 14 -17.73 -23.80 -13.55
CA ASN A 14 -18.17 -23.09 -14.75
C ASN A 14 -17.65 -21.63 -14.74
N ARG A 15 -17.72 -20.97 -15.90
CA ARG A 15 -17.31 -19.56 -16.05
C ARG A 15 -18.53 -18.64 -16.22
N ASP A 16 -19.48 -18.71 -15.28
CA ASP A 16 -20.62 -17.79 -15.24
C ASP A 16 -20.22 -16.43 -14.62
N PRO A 17 -20.16 -15.34 -15.40
CA PRO A 17 -19.79 -14.01 -14.87
C PRO A 17 -20.79 -13.48 -13.83
N ARG A 18 -22.07 -13.82 -13.94
CA ARG A 18 -23.08 -13.34 -12.99
C ARG A 18 -22.89 -13.97 -11.61
N GLY A 19 -22.61 -15.26 -11.57
CA GLY A 19 -22.27 -15.95 -10.32
C GLY A 19 -21.02 -15.38 -9.65
N LEU A 20 -20.00 -15.02 -10.44
CA LEU A 20 -18.81 -14.34 -9.94
C LEU A 20 -19.14 -12.97 -9.31
N TYR A 21 -19.95 -12.15 -9.98
CA TYR A 21 -20.35 -10.84 -9.47
C TYR A 21 -21.11 -10.94 -8.15
N GLU A 22 -22.06 -11.88 -8.08
CA GLU A 22 -22.79 -12.16 -6.84
C GLU A 22 -21.86 -12.64 -5.70
N PHE A 23 -20.88 -13.47 -6.02
CA PHE A 23 -19.90 -13.96 -5.05
C PHE A 23 -19.03 -12.81 -4.50
N ILE A 24 -18.53 -11.93 -5.37
CA ILE A 24 -17.75 -10.77 -4.98
C ILE A 24 -18.59 -9.82 -4.10
N ASP A 25 -19.80 -9.51 -4.51
CA ASP A 25 -20.71 -8.64 -3.75
C ASP A 25 -21.04 -9.21 -2.36
N LYS A 26 -21.32 -10.51 -2.28
CA LYS A 26 -21.55 -11.20 -1.00
C LYS A 26 -20.33 -11.14 -0.10
N THR A 27 -19.14 -11.35 -0.66
CA THR A 27 -17.87 -11.30 0.11
C THR A 27 -17.61 -9.90 0.65
N ILE A 28 -17.70 -8.87 -0.20
CA ILE A 28 -17.50 -7.47 0.22
C ILE A 28 -18.54 -7.08 1.27
N THR A 29 -19.82 -7.44 1.06
CA THR A 29 -20.89 -7.16 2.00
C THR A 29 -20.66 -7.83 3.34
N PHE A 30 -20.32 -9.12 3.33
CA PHE A 30 -20.02 -9.90 4.54
C PHE A 30 -18.86 -9.29 5.33
N LEU A 31 -17.73 -9.02 4.68
CA LEU A 31 -16.57 -8.40 5.34
C LEU A 31 -16.91 -7.02 5.91
N THR A 32 -17.63 -6.21 5.14
CA THR A 32 -18.06 -4.87 5.59
C THR A 32 -18.93 -4.95 6.83
N GLN A 33 -19.90 -5.87 6.86
CA GLN A 33 -20.77 -6.10 8.02
C GLN A 33 -19.96 -6.58 9.23
N ARG A 34 -19.07 -7.58 9.07
CA ARG A 34 -18.25 -8.10 10.17
C ARG A 34 -17.32 -7.04 10.76
N ILE A 35 -16.65 -6.27 9.90
CA ILE A 35 -15.82 -5.16 10.35
C ILE A 35 -16.66 -4.11 11.11
N ARG A 36 -17.86 -3.80 10.63
CA ARG A 36 -18.74 -2.83 11.26
C ARG A 36 -19.30 -3.33 12.60
N GLU A 37 -19.62 -4.62 12.72
CA GLU A 37 -20.02 -5.25 13.98
C GLU A 37 -18.93 -5.15 15.05
N GLN A 38 -17.66 -5.42 14.66
CA GLN A 38 -16.53 -5.36 15.57
C GLN A 38 -16.13 -3.91 15.93
N PHE A 39 -16.27 -2.99 15.00
CA PHE A 39 -15.87 -1.59 15.15
C PHE A 39 -17.04 -0.62 14.94
N PRO A 40 -18.10 -0.68 15.77
CA PRO A 40 -19.36 0.05 15.53
C PRO A 40 -19.20 1.57 15.62
N ARG A 41 -18.15 2.08 16.24
CA ARG A 41 -17.95 3.52 16.50
C ARG A 41 -16.70 4.11 15.83
N ILE A 42 -15.93 3.31 15.12
CA ILE A 42 -14.68 3.75 14.51
C ILE A 42 -14.92 4.01 13.01
N PRO A 43 -14.48 5.13 12.43
CA PRO A 43 -14.49 5.31 10.99
C PRO A 43 -13.52 4.31 10.33
N ILE A 44 -13.90 3.79 9.17
CA ILE A 44 -13.14 2.80 8.41
C ILE A 44 -12.91 3.36 7.02
N TYR A 45 -11.69 3.31 6.55
CA TYR A 45 -11.26 3.87 5.27
C TYR A 45 -10.75 2.74 4.35
N PRO A 46 -11.64 2.03 3.63
CA PRO A 46 -11.23 0.95 2.75
C PRO A 46 -10.54 1.49 1.48
N ALA A 47 -9.51 0.79 1.01
CA ALA A 47 -8.90 0.99 -0.29
C ALA A 47 -9.11 -0.25 -1.16
N LEU A 48 -9.32 -0.06 -2.47
CA LEU A 48 -9.42 -1.16 -3.43
C LEU A 48 -8.03 -1.77 -3.70
N GLY A 49 -7.98 -3.09 -3.76
CA GLY A 49 -6.84 -3.86 -4.22
C GLY A 49 -7.01 -4.35 -5.66
N ASN A 50 -5.94 -4.95 -6.20
CA ASN A 50 -5.90 -5.45 -7.58
C ASN A 50 -6.93 -6.56 -7.85
N GLU A 51 -7.26 -7.37 -6.84
CA GLU A 51 -8.16 -8.52 -6.96
C GLU A 51 -9.63 -8.23 -6.63
N ASP A 52 -10.02 -6.98 -6.43
CA ASP A 52 -11.34 -6.66 -5.87
C ASP A 52 -12.43 -6.42 -6.93
N SER A 53 -12.12 -6.48 -8.24
CA SER A 53 -13.08 -6.12 -9.28
C SER A 53 -13.78 -7.33 -9.93
N TYR A 54 -14.89 -7.07 -10.62
CA TYR A 54 -15.57 -8.06 -11.45
C TYR A 54 -14.76 -8.48 -12.67
N CYS A 55 -13.81 -7.63 -13.07
CA CYS A 55 -13.03 -7.80 -14.30
C CYS A 55 -11.84 -8.72 -14.15
N GLY A 56 -11.46 -9.06 -12.90
CA GLY A 56 -10.30 -9.89 -12.59
C GLY A 56 -9.10 -9.07 -12.08
N ASP A 57 -7.99 -9.75 -11.92
CA ASP A 57 -6.77 -9.19 -11.37
C ASP A 57 -6.22 -8.03 -12.19
N TYR A 58 -5.89 -6.93 -11.54
CA TYR A 58 -5.44 -5.67 -12.12
C TYR A 58 -6.36 -5.07 -13.19
N GLN A 59 -7.63 -5.46 -13.19
CA GLN A 59 -8.61 -4.98 -14.15
C GLN A 59 -9.77 -4.32 -13.42
N LEU A 60 -10.05 -3.07 -13.77
CA LEU A 60 -11.12 -2.30 -13.15
C LEU A 60 -11.71 -1.34 -14.16
N GLN A 61 -13.03 -1.39 -14.34
CA GLN A 61 -13.76 -0.46 -15.19
C GLN A 61 -14.04 0.84 -14.43
N PRO A 62 -13.49 2.00 -14.88
CA PRO A 62 -13.89 3.30 -14.34
C PRO A 62 -15.39 3.53 -14.54
N LYS A 63 -16.06 4.14 -13.58
CA LYS A 63 -17.52 4.37 -13.59
C LYS A 63 -18.37 3.08 -13.73
N GLY A 64 -17.73 1.91 -13.52
CA GLY A 64 -18.34 0.61 -13.71
C GLY A 64 -19.35 0.21 -12.63
N GLU A 65 -20.06 -0.91 -12.87
CA GLU A 65 -21.06 -1.42 -11.94
C GLU A 65 -20.44 -1.83 -10.60
N PHE A 66 -19.26 -2.46 -10.63
CA PHE A 66 -18.52 -2.83 -9.43
C PHE A 66 -18.31 -1.63 -8.48
N LEU A 67 -17.82 -0.51 -8.98
CA LEU A 67 -17.58 0.69 -8.17
C LEU A 67 -18.88 1.24 -7.55
N ARG A 68 -19.98 1.26 -8.33
CA ARG A 68 -21.28 1.73 -7.83
C ARG A 68 -21.86 0.82 -6.74
N ARG A 69 -21.77 -0.49 -6.91
CA ARG A 69 -22.27 -1.47 -5.92
C ARG A 69 -21.42 -1.43 -4.65
N THR A 70 -20.10 -1.44 -4.81
CA THR A 70 -19.17 -1.33 -3.68
C THR A 70 -19.36 -0.01 -2.93
N ALA A 71 -19.57 1.11 -3.63
CA ALA A 71 -19.91 2.39 -3.00
C ALA A 71 -21.16 2.29 -2.12
N ASN A 72 -22.22 1.68 -2.60
CA ASN A 72 -23.44 1.48 -1.83
C ASN A 72 -23.25 0.60 -0.58
N THR A 73 -22.36 -0.37 -0.65
CA THR A 73 -22.00 -1.23 0.49
C THR A 73 -21.11 -0.47 1.51
N TRP A 74 -20.14 0.29 1.03
CA TRP A 74 -19.13 0.93 1.88
C TRP A 74 -19.54 2.29 2.46
N LYS A 75 -20.53 2.97 1.88
CA LYS A 75 -21.01 4.29 2.40
C LYS A 75 -21.31 4.27 3.89
N GLY A 76 -21.84 3.17 4.43
CA GLY A 76 -22.13 2.99 5.86
C GLY A 76 -20.87 2.82 6.74
N LEU A 77 -19.67 2.80 6.18
CA LEU A 77 -18.41 2.76 6.93
C LEU A 77 -18.02 4.14 7.49
N PHE A 78 -18.52 5.22 6.92
CA PHE A 78 -18.30 6.58 7.38
C PHE A 78 -19.19 6.93 8.58
N ARG A 79 -18.79 7.90 9.37
CA ARG A 79 -19.48 8.28 10.64
C ARG A 79 -20.19 9.60 10.59
N ASN A 80 -20.01 10.35 9.55
CA ASN A 80 -20.71 11.62 9.34
C ASN A 80 -21.15 11.72 7.87
N GLY A 81 -22.24 12.44 7.68
CA GLY A 81 -22.86 12.61 6.36
C GLY A 81 -21.97 13.34 5.35
N ASN A 82 -21.06 14.21 5.80
CA ASN A 82 -20.16 14.93 4.90
C ASN A 82 -19.13 13.99 4.28
N ASP A 83 -18.54 13.07 5.07
CA ASP A 83 -17.59 12.08 4.56
C ASP A 83 -18.31 11.09 3.64
N GLU A 84 -19.52 10.63 4.00
CA GLU A 84 -20.34 9.78 3.15
C GLU A 84 -20.65 10.47 1.81
N GLN A 85 -21.05 11.73 1.85
CA GLN A 85 -21.32 12.50 0.65
C GLN A 85 -20.08 12.67 -0.22
N ALA A 86 -18.93 13.05 0.36
CA ALA A 86 -17.67 13.18 -0.37
C ALA A 86 -17.23 11.86 -1.01
N PHE A 87 -17.36 10.74 -0.28
CA PHE A 87 -17.11 9.40 -0.77
C PHE A 87 -18.00 9.07 -1.99
N MET A 88 -19.30 9.29 -1.88
CA MET A 88 -20.26 8.99 -2.94
C MET A 88 -20.08 9.86 -4.20
N GLN A 89 -19.40 11.00 -4.09
CA GLN A 89 -19.10 11.85 -5.24
C GLN A 89 -17.98 11.32 -6.13
N THR A 90 -16.99 10.64 -5.54
CA THR A 90 -15.76 10.28 -6.26
C THR A 90 -15.55 8.76 -6.38
N PHE A 91 -15.87 7.98 -5.35
CA PHE A 91 -15.65 6.54 -5.36
C PHE A 91 -16.37 5.80 -6.49
N PRO A 92 -17.66 6.09 -6.84
CA PRO A 92 -18.33 5.45 -7.96
C PRO A 92 -17.69 5.72 -9.32
N THR A 93 -16.85 6.77 -9.40
CA THR A 93 -16.15 7.15 -10.63
C THR A 93 -14.82 6.42 -10.77
N GLY A 94 -14.02 6.37 -9.71
CA GLY A 94 -12.66 5.85 -9.80
C GLY A 94 -12.16 5.05 -8.58
N GLY A 95 -12.99 4.82 -7.57
CA GLY A 95 -12.58 4.05 -6.38
C GLY A 95 -11.68 4.83 -5.41
N TYR A 96 -11.55 6.15 -5.59
CA TYR A 96 -10.79 7.04 -4.73
C TYR A 96 -11.69 8.07 -4.03
N TYR A 97 -11.25 8.60 -2.88
CA TYR A 97 -12.05 9.53 -2.09
C TYR A 97 -11.23 10.25 -1.02
N THR A 98 -11.86 11.24 -0.39
CA THR A 98 -11.34 11.92 0.81
C THR A 98 -12.34 11.83 1.96
N ALA A 99 -11.84 11.79 3.18
CA ALA A 99 -12.62 11.83 4.40
C ALA A 99 -11.89 12.61 5.50
N ALA A 100 -12.59 13.05 6.52
CA ALA A 100 -11.99 13.68 7.69
C ALA A 100 -11.13 12.68 8.48
N ALA A 101 -10.01 13.13 8.99
CA ALA A 101 -9.14 12.28 9.80
C ALA A 101 -9.80 11.95 11.16
N PRO A 102 -9.62 10.73 11.69
CA PRO A 102 -10.27 10.32 12.91
C PRO A 102 -9.79 11.19 14.08
N ARG A 103 -10.73 11.72 14.86
CA ARG A 103 -10.48 12.60 16.03
C ARG A 103 -9.63 13.86 15.75
N SER A 104 -9.41 14.18 14.47
CA SER A 104 -8.66 15.35 14.01
C SER A 104 -9.32 15.95 12.77
N PRO A 105 -10.54 16.52 12.89
CA PRO A 105 -11.34 16.93 11.73
C PRO A 105 -10.73 18.07 10.91
N LYS A 106 -9.66 18.68 11.40
CA LYS A 106 -8.84 19.66 10.66
C LYS A 106 -7.93 19.02 9.61
N HIS A 107 -7.78 17.71 9.66
CA HIS A 107 -6.90 16.94 8.77
C HIS A 107 -7.73 15.97 7.97
N ARG A 108 -7.16 15.38 6.95
CA ARG A 108 -7.89 14.46 6.08
C ARG A 108 -7.09 13.19 5.78
N VAL A 109 -7.88 12.18 5.49
CA VAL A 109 -7.42 10.93 4.86
C VAL A 109 -7.82 11.01 3.40
N VAL A 110 -6.88 10.78 2.50
CA VAL A 110 -7.09 10.66 1.06
C VAL A 110 -6.79 9.23 0.68
N VAL A 111 -7.77 8.54 0.14
CA VAL A 111 -7.63 7.15 -0.30
C VAL A 111 -7.55 7.12 -1.82
N LEU A 112 -6.51 6.45 -2.34
CA LEU A 112 -6.27 6.30 -3.77
C LEU A 112 -6.59 4.87 -4.22
N ASN A 113 -7.01 4.75 -5.46
CA ASN A 113 -7.13 3.48 -6.17
C ASN A 113 -5.91 3.29 -7.08
N THR A 114 -4.86 2.72 -6.52
CA THR A 114 -3.58 2.56 -7.23
C THR A 114 -3.53 1.39 -8.20
N VAL A 115 -4.63 0.66 -8.39
CA VAL A 115 -4.79 -0.30 -9.48
C VAL A 115 -4.64 0.42 -10.82
N PHE A 116 -5.18 1.63 -10.96
CA PHE A 116 -5.05 2.44 -12.18
C PHE A 116 -3.62 2.89 -12.50
N PHE A 117 -2.75 2.89 -11.50
CA PHE A 117 -1.34 3.27 -11.69
C PHE A 117 -0.44 2.08 -12.01
N SER A 118 -0.90 0.86 -11.75
CA SER A 118 -0.09 -0.36 -11.90
C SER A 118 0.39 -0.57 -13.33
N THR A 119 1.61 -1.10 -13.47
CA THR A 119 2.14 -1.61 -14.75
C THR A 119 1.29 -2.76 -15.30
N ASP A 120 0.59 -3.49 -14.43
CA ASP A 120 -0.25 -4.62 -14.81
C ASP A 120 -1.72 -4.24 -15.08
N TYR A 121 -2.08 -2.99 -14.84
CA TYR A 121 -3.44 -2.52 -15.12
C TYR A 121 -3.82 -2.71 -16.59
N ARG A 122 -4.99 -3.27 -16.79
CA ARG A 122 -5.63 -3.43 -18.08
C ARG A 122 -7.08 -2.96 -18.00
N ASN A 123 -7.47 -2.09 -18.91
CA ASN A 123 -8.85 -1.60 -19.04
C ASN A 123 -9.65 -2.48 -20.01
N GLN A 124 -9.71 -3.79 -19.77
CA GLN A 124 -10.39 -4.73 -20.66
C GLN A 124 -11.92 -4.70 -20.52
N CYS A 125 -12.43 -4.19 -19.39
CA CYS A 125 -13.87 -4.09 -19.13
C CYS A 125 -14.45 -2.70 -19.42
N GLY A 126 -13.64 -1.75 -19.87
CA GLY A 126 -14.03 -0.37 -20.11
C GLY A 126 -13.61 0.13 -21.48
N ASP A 127 -13.71 1.43 -21.71
CA ASP A 127 -13.18 2.08 -22.93
C ASP A 127 -11.64 2.13 -22.82
N PRO A 128 -10.88 1.54 -23.78
CA PRO A 128 -9.43 1.58 -23.79
C PRO A 128 -8.84 3.01 -23.87
N LYS A 129 -9.64 4.00 -24.25
CA LYS A 129 -9.24 5.41 -24.36
C LYS A 129 -9.31 6.16 -23.02
N ASP A 130 -9.95 5.60 -22.00
CA ASP A 130 -10.04 6.22 -20.69
C ASP A 130 -8.65 6.25 -20.03
N ASP A 131 -8.30 7.36 -19.40
CA ASP A 131 -7.12 7.53 -18.53
C ASP A 131 -7.53 7.76 -17.08
N PRO A 132 -8.06 6.74 -16.40
CA PRO A 132 -8.52 6.90 -15.02
C PRO A 132 -7.38 7.20 -14.02
N GLY A 133 -6.14 6.83 -14.38
CA GLY A 133 -4.96 7.18 -13.60
C GLY A 133 -4.65 8.67 -13.67
N GLY A 134 -4.70 9.27 -14.86
CA GLY A 134 -4.52 10.71 -15.07
C GLY A 134 -5.63 11.54 -14.41
N ASP A 135 -6.87 11.09 -14.51
CA ASP A 135 -8.00 11.71 -13.80
C ASP A 135 -7.77 11.72 -12.28
N GLN A 136 -7.32 10.60 -11.72
CA GLN A 136 -7.02 10.49 -10.28
C GLN A 136 -5.85 11.38 -9.86
N VAL A 137 -4.76 11.45 -10.65
CA VAL A 137 -3.63 12.35 -10.36
C VAL A 137 -4.09 13.81 -10.34
N SER A 138 -4.91 14.23 -11.29
CA SER A 138 -5.48 15.59 -11.35
C SER A 138 -6.37 15.88 -10.17
N TRP A 139 -7.21 14.92 -9.77
CA TRP A 139 -8.03 15.02 -8.57
C TRP A 139 -7.16 15.11 -7.31
N LEU A 140 -6.14 14.25 -7.15
CA LEU A 140 -5.23 14.29 -6.00
C LEU A 140 -4.53 15.65 -5.89
N ALA A 141 -4.03 16.19 -6.99
CA ALA A 141 -3.42 17.52 -7.02
C ALA A 141 -4.39 18.60 -6.48
N SER A 142 -5.66 18.53 -6.86
CA SER A 142 -6.69 19.45 -6.36
C SER A 142 -6.95 19.31 -4.85
N GLN A 143 -6.96 18.07 -4.34
CA GLN A 143 -7.12 17.79 -2.92
C GLN A 143 -5.95 18.31 -2.09
N LEU A 144 -4.72 18.04 -2.54
CA LEU A 144 -3.49 18.51 -1.87
C LEU A 144 -3.39 20.04 -1.89
N LYS A 145 -3.70 20.68 -3.01
CA LYS A 145 -3.78 22.15 -3.11
C LYS A 145 -4.79 22.74 -2.12
N SER A 146 -5.99 22.13 -2.04
CA SER A 146 -7.02 22.55 -1.10
C SER A 146 -6.59 22.37 0.36
N ALA A 147 -5.94 21.24 0.68
CA ALA A 147 -5.45 20.98 2.02
C ALA A 147 -4.34 21.95 2.42
N ALA A 148 -3.36 22.18 1.52
CA ALA A 148 -2.28 23.13 1.75
C ALA A 148 -2.80 24.56 2.03
N ALA A 149 -3.77 25.04 1.22
CA ALA A 149 -4.38 26.36 1.39
C ALA A 149 -5.10 26.54 2.74
N LYS A 150 -5.55 25.43 3.35
CA LYS A 150 -6.24 25.41 4.65
C LYS A 150 -5.31 25.08 5.84
N GLY A 151 -4.03 24.82 5.59
CA GLY A 151 -3.09 24.33 6.62
C GLY A 151 -3.45 22.94 7.17
N GLU A 152 -4.17 22.13 6.40
CA GLU A 152 -4.53 20.76 6.75
C GLU A 152 -3.37 19.82 6.48
N LYS A 153 -3.23 18.76 7.28
CA LYS A 153 -2.35 17.64 7.00
C LYS A 153 -3.12 16.48 6.36
N VAL A 154 -2.45 15.71 5.53
CA VAL A 154 -3.03 14.61 4.75
C VAL A 154 -2.28 13.32 5.02
N TRP A 155 -3.02 12.24 5.28
CA TRP A 155 -2.52 10.88 5.11
C TRP A 155 -3.01 10.33 3.78
N LEU A 156 -2.09 9.74 2.99
CA LEU A 156 -2.43 9.01 1.78
C LEU A 156 -2.51 7.52 2.09
N LEU A 157 -3.64 6.90 1.77
CA LEU A 157 -3.86 5.46 1.92
C LEU A 157 -4.12 4.85 0.54
N TYR A 158 -3.45 3.73 0.24
CA TYR A 158 -3.65 3.03 -1.03
C TYR A 158 -3.17 1.58 -0.94
N HIS A 159 -3.45 0.78 -1.96
CA HIS A 159 -3.10 -0.64 -1.96
C HIS A 159 -1.71 -0.89 -2.53
N ILE A 160 -1.50 -0.65 -3.83
CA ILE A 160 -0.23 -0.94 -4.50
C ILE A 160 0.77 0.19 -4.22
N PRO A 161 1.93 -0.07 -3.59
CA PRO A 161 2.94 0.96 -3.35
C PRO A 161 3.62 1.41 -4.65
N TYR A 162 4.12 2.64 -4.69
CA TYR A 162 4.95 3.12 -5.81
C TYR A 162 6.39 2.61 -5.70
N GLY A 163 7.12 2.69 -6.82
CA GLY A 163 8.55 2.35 -6.88
C GLY A 163 8.83 0.98 -7.46
N ILE A 164 10.03 0.48 -7.24
CA ILE A 164 10.52 -0.80 -7.80
C ILE A 164 9.96 -1.98 -7.00
N ASP A 165 9.61 -3.05 -7.69
CA ASP A 165 9.36 -4.36 -7.12
C ASP A 165 10.66 -5.19 -7.10
N PRO A 166 11.36 -5.24 -5.96
CA PRO A 166 12.60 -5.98 -5.88
C PRO A 166 12.39 -7.49 -5.98
N TYR A 167 11.26 -8.01 -5.50
CA TYR A 167 10.94 -9.44 -5.53
C TYR A 167 10.74 -9.94 -6.96
N THR A 168 9.88 -9.29 -7.74
CA THR A 168 9.66 -9.66 -9.13
C THR A 168 10.89 -9.40 -9.99
N SER A 169 11.68 -8.36 -9.68
CA SER A 169 12.96 -8.10 -10.36
C SER A 169 13.97 -9.21 -10.11
N VAL A 170 14.05 -9.74 -8.89
CA VAL A 170 14.90 -10.92 -8.56
C VAL A 170 14.45 -12.16 -9.31
N LEU A 171 13.14 -12.48 -9.28
CA LEU A 171 12.59 -13.66 -9.97
C LEU A 171 12.82 -13.59 -11.48
N ALA A 172 12.70 -12.41 -12.06
CA ALA A 172 12.87 -12.23 -13.50
C ALA A 172 14.30 -12.44 -13.98
N THR A 173 15.29 -12.38 -13.08
CA THR A 173 16.72 -12.46 -13.41
C THR A 173 17.42 -13.68 -12.81
N GLY A 174 16.72 -14.49 -12.05
CA GLY A 174 17.29 -15.69 -11.41
C GLY A 174 18.31 -15.40 -10.31
N GLY A 175 18.38 -14.15 -9.78
CA GLY A 175 19.25 -13.82 -8.66
C GLY A 175 19.81 -12.39 -8.68
N ASN A 176 21.13 -12.23 -8.79
CA ASN A 176 21.85 -11.01 -8.44
C ASN A 176 22.10 -10.04 -9.62
N THR A 177 21.37 -10.13 -10.71
CA THR A 177 21.55 -9.21 -11.85
C THR A 177 20.40 -8.22 -11.97
N VAL A 178 20.71 -7.01 -12.45
CA VAL A 178 19.72 -5.92 -12.66
C VAL A 178 19.28 -5.79 -14.12
N GLU A 179 19.30 -6.91 -14.86
CA GLU A 179 18.94 -6.90 -16.27
C GLU A 179 17.48 -6.48 -16.49
N LYS A 180 16.57 -6.96 -15.63
CA LYS A 180 15.17 -6.60 -15.67
C LYS A 180 14.74 -5.95 -14.36
N VAL A 181 14.42 -4.65 -14.43
CA VAL A 181 13.82 -3.91 -13.31
C VAL A 181 12.32 -3.84 -13.52
N VAL A 182 11.57 -4.31 -12.54
CA VAL A 182 10.10 -4.25 -12.54
C VAL A 182 9.64 -3.15 -11.62
N SER A 183 8.84 -2.22 -12.15
CA SER A 183 8.18 -1.17 -11.38
C SER A 183 6.75 -1.59 -11.05
N LEU A 184 6.27 -1.27 -9.85
CA LEU A 184 4.89 -1.52 -9.44
C LEU A 184 3.90 -0.60 -10.16
N TRP A 185 4.29 0.66 -10.36
CA TRP A 185 3.49 1.64 -11.11
C TRP A 185 4.12 1.96 -12.46
N GLN A 186 3.28 2.35 -13.40
CA GLN A 186 3.73 2.91 -14.68
C GLN A 186 4.62 4.13 -14.42
N PRO A 187 5.74 4.28 -15.16
CA PRO A 187 6.71 5.34 -14.93
C PRO A 187 6.10 6.74 -14.89
N ASP A 188 5.20 7.05 -15.81
CA ASP A 188 4.54 8.35 -15.90
C ASP A 188 3.73 8.71 -14.67
N TYR A 189 3.00 7.73 -14.07
CA TYR A 189 2.27 7.98 -12.83
C TYR A 189 3.19 8.06 -11.62
N THR A 190 4.28 7.28 -11.61
CA THR A 190 5.31 7.40 -10.58
C THR A 190 5.92 8.81 -10.58
N GLU A 191 6.33 9.31 -11.74
CA GLU A 191 6.92 10.65 -11.87
C GLU A 191 5.94 11.74 -11.42
N LYS A 192 4.72 11.74 -11.96
CA LYS A 192 3.67 12.71 -11.58
C LYS A 192 3.40 12.69 -10.08
N PHE A 193 3.37 11.51 -9.47
CA PHE A 193 3.15 11.36 -8.03
C PHE A 193 4.33 11.91 -7.21
N LEU A 194 5.57 11.60 -7.60
CA LEU A 194 6.77 12.13 -6.93
C LEU A 194 6.83 13.66 -7.00
N ILE A 195 6.43 14.28 -8.11
CA ILE A 195 6.30 15.74 -8.22
C ILE A 195 5.28 16.27 -7.21
N LEU A 196 4.12 15.63 -7.05
CA LEU A 196 3.13 16.02 -6.06
C LEU A 196 3.65 15.84 -4.62
N LEU A 197 4.37 14.76 -4.34
CA LEU A 197 4.98 14.55 -3.03
C LEU A 197 5.97 15.66 -2.68
N ASP A 198 6.80 16.08 -3.62
CA ASP A 198 7.75 17.18 -3.41
C ASP A 198 7.02 18.52 -3.22
N GLN A 199 6.08 18.83 -4.11
CA GLN A 199 5.32 20.09 -4.07
C GLN A 199 4.51 20.25 -2.78
N TYR A 200 3.96 19.16 -2.24
CA TYR A 200 3.09 19.17 -1.06
C TYR A 200 3.70 18.46 0.16
N ARG A 201 5.04 18.41 0.25
CA ARG A 201 5.78 17.74 1.34
C ARG A 201 5.34 18.20 2.74
N ASP A 202 5.05 19.50 2.89
CA ASP A 202 4.61 20.06 4.17
C ASP A 202 3.13 19.76 4.48
N THR A 203 2.38 19.25 3.51
CA THR A 203 0.97 18.89 3.63
C THR A 203 0.78 17.40 3.86
N ILE A 204 1.55 16.57 3.18
CA ILE A 204 1.50 15.11 3.31
C ILE A 204 2.28 14.70 4.57
N ALA A 205 1.57 14.18 5.56
CA ALA A 205 2.15 13.79 6.85
C ALA A 205 2.58 12.33 6.91
N SER A 206 1.91 11.43 6.17
CA SER A 206 2.24 10.00 6.11
C SER A 206 1.57 9.33 4.93
N MET A 207 2.17 8.23 4.47
CA MET A 207 1.60 7.36 3.46
C MET A 207 1.58 5.91 3.97
N LEU A 208 0.50 5.19 3.68
CA LEU A 208 0.31 3.80 4.07
C LEU A 208 -0.13 2.99 2.86
N ALA A 209 0.50 1.83 2.64
CA ALA A 209 0.13 0.89 1.58
C ALA A 209 0.16 -0.56 2.07
N GLY A 210 -0.22 -1.49 1.21
CA GLY A 210 -0.19 -2.94 1.42
C GLY A 210 0.36 -3.68 0.20
N HIS A 211 -0.41 -4.61 -0.36
CA HIS A 211 -0.17 -5.32 -1.62
C HIS A 211 0.87 -6.44 -1.56
N THR A 212 2.10 -6.12 -1.17
CA THR A 212 3.22 -7.07 -1.16
C THR A 212 3.14 -8.10 -0.03
N HIS A 213 2.25 -7.87 0.95
CA HIS A 213 2.07 -8.67 2.17
C HIS A 213 3.26 -8.67 3.13
N MET A 214 4.32 -7.89 2.85
CA MET A 214 5.54 -7.79 3.64
C MET A 214 5.58 -6.49 4.44
N ASP A 215 6.41 -6.44 5.48
CA ASP A 215 6.58 -5.29 6.36
C ASP A 215 7.83 -4.50 5.99
N TYR A 216 7.66 -3.30 5.42
CA TYR A 216 8.79 -2.47 5.04
C TYR A 216 8.40 -0.99 4.86
N PHE A 217 9.38 -0.17 4.55
CA PHE A 217 9.18 1.24 4.27
C PHE A 217 9.87 1.66 2.97
N ARG A 218 9.43 2.79 2.42
CA ARG A 218 10.07 3.46 1.28
C ARG A 218 10.25 4.94 1.57
N MET A 219 11.27 5.52 0.97
CA MET A 219 11.62 6.93 1.10
C MET A 219 12.13 7.45 -0.24
N GLY A 220 11.89 8.71 -0.54
CA GLY A 220 12.59 9.38 -1.64
C GLY A 220 13.99 9.77 -1.19
N LEU A 221 15.00 8.94 -1.39
CA LEU A 221 16.39 9.29 -1.12
C LEU A 221 16.99 10.01 -2.35
N GLY A 222 16.97 11.35 -2.35
CA GLY A 222 17.90 12.19 -3.09
C GLY A 222 18.19 11.85 -4.56
N GLY A 223 17.16 11.52 -5.35
CA GLY A 223 17.28 11.48 -6.81
C GLY A 223 17.03 12.85 -7.43
N GLU A 224 17.17 12.98 -8.75
CA GLU A 224 16.99 14.22 -9.51
C GLU A 224 15.58 14.85 -9.38
N ILE A 225 14.61 14.11 -8.86
CA ILE A 225 13.25 14.59 -8.56
C ILE A 225 13.14 14.73 -7.03
N GLY A 226 13.43 15.94 -6.55
CA GLY A 226 13.10 16.48 -5.24
C GLY A 226 13.49 15.69 -3.97
N ARG A 227 13.86 16.40 -2.95
CA ARG A 227 14.00 15.87 -1.57
C ARG A 227 12.59 15.75 -0.96
N SER A 228 11.83 14.71 -1.33
CA SER A 228 10.54 14.46 -0.69
C SER A 228 10.76 14.03 0.75
N SER A 229 10.23 14.80 1.69
CA SER A 229 10.18 14.45 3.11
C SER A 229 9.12 13.39 3.43
N ALA A 230 8.39 12.91 2.42
CA ALA A 230 7.34 11.94 2.60
C ALA A 230 7.90 10.51 2.56
N PHE A 231 7.53 9.71 3.53
CA PHE A 231 7.83 8.27 3.58
C PHE A 231 6.55 7.45 3.48
N LEU A 232 6.70 6.23 3.01
CA LEU A 232 5.64 5.24 2.90
C LEU A 232 5.93 4.08 3.85
N LEU A 233 4.96 3.71 4.69
CA LEU A 233 4.95 2.41 5.38
C LEU A 233 4.10 1.44 4.58
N VAL A 234 4.65 0.27 4.30
CA VAL A 234 3.93 -0.86 3.69
C VAL A 234 3.66 -1.85 4.80
N THR A 235 2.37 -2.14 5.01
CA THR A 235 1.94 -3.03 6.09
C THR A 235 1.83 -4.46 5.60
N PRO A 236 2.13 -5.46 6.45
CA PRO A 236 1.96 -6.86 6.07
C PRO A 236 0.49 -7.19 5.77
N GLY A 237 0.29 -8.24 4.99
CA GLY A 237 -1.05 -8.73 4.63
C GLY A 237 -1.60 -9.73 5.64
N ILE A 238 -2.93 -9.76 5.77
CA ILE A 238 -3.63 -10.82 6.54
C ILE A 238 -3.64 -12.16 5.77
N SER A 239 -3.57 -12.11 4.44
CA SER A 239 -3.48 -13.31 3.61
C SER A 239 -2.05 -13.87 3.60
N PRO A 240 -1.85 -15.17 3.87
CA PRO A 240 -0.53 -15.81 3.88
C PRO A 240 -0.07 -16.32 2.50
N ILE A 241 -0.67 -15.86 1.41
CA ILE A 241 -0.51 -16.45 0.08
C ILE A 241 0.93 -16.41 -0.46
N PHE A 242 1.73 -15.46 0.01
CA PHE A 242 3.15 -15.34 -0.38
C PHE A 242 4.12 -15.95 0.64
N GLY A 243 3.64 -16.84 1.50
CA GLY A 243 4.45 -17.49 2.53
C GLY A 243 4.72 -16.61 3.77
N ASN A 244 4.14 -15.43 3.84
CA ASN A 244 4.16 -14.59 5.03
C ASN A 244 3.21 -15.13 6.12
N ASN A 245 3.48 -14.84 7.37
CA ASN A 245 2.45 -14.94 8.40
C ASN A 245 1.43 -13.79 8.22
N PRO A 246 0.12 -13.99 8.58
CA PRO A 246 -0.80 -12.88 8.68
C PRO A 246 -0.27 -11.79 9.62
N GLY A 247 -0.30 -10.54 9.18
CA GLY A 247 0.23 -9.43 9.96
C GLY A 247 -0.62 -8.17 9.85
N LEU A 248 -0.46 -7.26 10.82
CA LEU A 248 -1.07 -5.94 10.84
C LEU A 248 -0.27 -4.96 11.69
N HIS A 249 -0.43 -3.66 11.44
CA HIS A 249 0.14 -2.61 12.27
C HIS A 249 -0.92 -1.89 13.11
N VAL A 250 -0.56 -1.59 14.35
CA VAL A 250 -1.29 -0.65 15.21
C VAL A 250 -0.46 0.61 15.35
N LEU A 251 -0.92 1.69 14.73
CA LEU A 251 -0.19 2.95 14.61
C LEU A 251 -0.49 3.88 15.77
N SER A 252 0.54 4.53 16.30
CA SER A 252 0.44 5.68 17.20
C SER A 252 0.75 6.96 16.46
N TYR A 253 -0.08 8.00 16.61
CA TYR A 253 0.12 9.29 15.93
C TYR A 253 -0.19 10.48 16.82
N ASP A 254 0.43 11.61 16.55
CA ASP A 254 0.09 12.89 17.16
C ASP A 254 -1.17 13.47 16.50
N ARG A 255 -2.21 13.73 17.29
CA ARG A 255 -3.49 14.23 16.76
C ARG A 255 -3.41 15.67 16.26
N LYS A 256 -2.49 16.47 16.80
CA LYS A 256 -2.37 17.89 16.48
C LYS A 256 -1.50 18.10 15.23
N ALA A 257 -0.36 17.41 15.17
CA ALA A 257 0.54 17.43 14.02
C ALA A 257 0.09 16.45 12.92
N PHE A 258 -0.75 15.49 13.24
CA PHE A 258 -1.18 14.37 12.38
C PHE A 258 -0.01 13.55 11.83
N SER A 259 1.11 13.50 12.55
CA SER A 259 2.30 12.75 12.21
C SER A 259 2.35 11.41 12.94
N LEU A 260 2.94 10.40 12.29
CA LEU A 260 3.19 9.11 12.94
C LEU A 260 4.23 9.27 14.05
N LEU A 261 4.03 8.54 15.14
CA LEU A 261 4.96 8.48 16.26
C LEU A 261 5.64 7.12 16.35
N ASP A 262 4.87 6.04 16.28
CA ASP A 262 5.36 4.67 16.48
C ASP A 262 4.35 3.65 15.92
N TYR A 263 4.75 2.39 15.80
CA TYR A 263 3.81 1.30 15.58
C TYR A 263 4.19 0.02 16.33
N LEU A 264 3.17 -0.78 16.57
CA LEU A 264 3.26 -2.18 16.97
C LEU A 264 2.91 -3.04 15.75
N ALA A 265 3.82 -3.92 15.37
CA ALA A 265 3.52 -4.99 14.43
C ALA A 265 2.97 -6.19 15.18
N TYR A 266 1.90 -6.76 14.67
CA TYR A 266 1.30 -8.00 15.16
C TYR A 266 1.38 -9.05 14.07
N ARG A 267 1.61 -10.30 14.46
CA ARG A 267 1.53 -11.45 13.56
C ARG A 267 0.71 -12.59 14.15
N LEU A 268 0.18 -13.42 13.27
CA LEU A 268 -0.42 -14.71 13.57
C LEU A 268 0.52 -15.80 13.05
N ASP A 269 1.28 -16.43 13.94
CA ASP A 269 2.27 -17.44 13.56
C ASP A 269 1.58 -18.76 13.18
N LEU A 270 1.52 -19.04 11.88
CA LEU A 270 0.88 -20.26 11.36
C LEU A 270 1.69 -21.53 11.56
N GLY A 271 2.97 -21.41 11.97
CA GLY A 271 3.85 -22.54 12.24
C GLY A 271 3.65 -23.20 13.61
N VAL A 272 2.89 -22.56 14.53
CA VAL A 272 2.76 -23.05 15.93
C VAL A 272 1.61 -24.05 16.15
N GLY A 273 0.97 -24.55 15.11
CA GLY A 273 -0.07 -25.59 15.19
C GLY A 273 -1.49 -25.10 14.86
N PRO A 274 -2.53 -25.87 15.22
CA PRO A 274 -3.90 -25.68 14.70
C PRO A 274 -4.66 -24.49 15.29
N SER A 275 -4.15 -23.85 16.32
CA SER A 275 -4.81 -22.73 17.00
C SER A 275 -3.81 -21.59 17.26
N PRO A 276 -3.32 -20.91 16.22
CA PRO A 276 -2.39 -19.81 16.39
C PRO A 276 -3.08 -18.59 17.01
N ASP A 277 -2.35 -17.86 17.86
CA ASP A 277 -2.80 -16.62 18.48
C ASP A 277 -2.06 -15.41 17.92
N TRP A 278 -2.76 -14.29 17.82
CA TRP A 278 -2.16 -13.00 17.50
C TRP A 278 -1.20 -12.55 18.58
N LYS A 279 0.04 -12.22 18.21
CA LYS A 279 1.08 -11.74 19.12
C LYS A 279 1.71 -10.47 18.59
N VAL A 280 2.19 -9.63 19.52
CA VAL A 280 3.10 -8.54 19.16
C VAL A 280 4.38 -9.18 18.63
N GLU A 281 4.72 -8.87 17.39
CA GLU A 281 5.97 -9.26 16.79
C GLU A 281 7.08 -8.31 17.24
N TYR A 282 6.88 -7.01 17.02
CA TYR A 282 7.80 -5.99 17.51
C TYR A 282 7.13 -4.63 17.67
N ARG A 283 7.88 -3.71 18.29
CA ARG A 283 7.57 -2.28 18.32
C ARG A 283 8.71 -1.53 17.64
N PHE A 284 8.41 -0.68 16.66
CA PHE A 284 9.42 0.03 15.86
C PHE A 284 10.41 0.79 16.73
N SER A 285 9.94 1.67 17.62
CA SER A 285 10.80 2.50 18.46
C SER A 285 11.70 1.70 19.40
N ARG A 286 11.23 0.55 19.90
CA ARG A 286 12.02 -0.31 20.81
C ARG A 286 13.07 -1.12 20.06
N THR A 287 12.69 -1.68 18.91
CA THR A 287 13.55 -2.52 18.08
C THR A 287 14.71 -1.73 17.48
N TYR A 288 14.41 -0.61 16.84
CA TYR A 288 15.41 0.17 16.13
C TYR A 288 15.98 1.34 16.98
N ARG A 289 15.43 1.57 18.18
CA ARG A 289 15.81 2.70 19.08
C ARG A 289 15.68 4.07 18.41
N LEU A 290 14.69 4.20 17.52
CA LEU A 290 14.38 5.40 16.75
C LEU A 290 12.96 5.89 17.08
N PHE A 291 12.82 7.19 17.34
CA PHE A 291 11.53 7.82 17.68
C PHE A 291 11.61 9.34 17.45
N PRO A 292 10.55 9.99 16.98
CA PRO A 292 9.37 9.38 16.37
C PRO A 292 9.68 8.81 14.98
N ILE A 293 8.72 8.09 14.36
CA ILE A 293 8.83 7.73 12.94
C ILE A 293 8.79 9.00 12.11
N SER A 294 9.82 9.21 11.33
CA SER A 294 10.00 10.37 10.46
C SER A 294 10.97 10.02 9.34
N GLU A 295 11.02 10.84 8.31
CA GLU A 295 12.04 10.71 7.26
C GLU A 295 13.45 10.57 7.85
N LYS A 296 13.83 11.46 8.76
CA LYS A 296 15.17 11.46 9.39
C LYS A 296 15.48 10.15 10.12
N THR A 297 14.53 9.61 10.88
CA THR A 297 14.74 8.35 11.61
C THR A 297 14.76 7.15 10.68
N LEU A 298 13.94 7.14 9.63
CA LEU A 298 13.96 6.10 8.61
C LEU A 298 15.24 6.16 7.75
N GLU A 299 15.75 7.35 7.44
CA GLU A 299 17.05 7.52 6.78
C GLU A 299 18.19 6.97 7.65
N THR A 300 18.15 7.23 8.96
CA THR A 300 19.10 6.66 9.92
C THR A 300 19.00 5.13 9.93
N LEU A 301 17.79 4.59 9.96
CA LEU A 301 17.58 3.14 9.88
C LEU A 301 18.12 2.58 8.56
N SER A 302 17.80 3.19 7.42
CA SER A 302 18.29 2.73 6.10
C SER A 302 19.83 2.66 6.05
N ARG A 303 20.53 3.64 6.62
CA ARG A 303 21.99 3.59 6.74
C ARG A 303 22.46 2.45 7.66
N SER A 304 21.85 2.31 8.83
CA SER A 304 22.18 1.20 9.75
C SER A 304 21.96 -0.15 9.12
N LEU A 305 20.90 -0.32 8.33
CA LEU A 305 20.61 -1.55 7.59
C LEU A 305 21.71 -1.89 6.57
N LYS A 306 22.38 -0.88 5.99
CA LYS A 306 23.51 -1.09 5.09
C LYS A 306 24.77 -1.55 5.84
N ASP A 307 25.06 -0.91 6.97
CA ASP A 307 26.37 -0.97 7.62
C ASP A 307 26.41 -1.99 8.78
N ASP A 308 25.27 -2.32 9.42
CA ASP A 308 25.19 -3.22 10.57
C ASP A 308 24.42 -4.52 10.25
N ALA A 309 25.15 -5.63 10.20
CA ALA A 309 24.61 -6.94 9.87
C ALA A 309 23.51 -7.42 10.85
N GLN A 310 23.62 -7.08 12.14
CA GLN A 310 22.61 -7.49 13.14
C GLN A 310 21.29 -6.76 12.94
N THR A 311 21.33 -5.45 12.70
CA THR A 311 20.13 -4.64 12.38
C THR A 311 19.51 -5.13 11.07
N ARG A 312 20.32 -5.45 10.07
CA ARG A 312 19.87 -6.03 8.80
C ARG A 312 19.17 -7.36 8.98
N ALA A 313 19.78 -8.30 9.71
CA ALA A 313 19.18 -9.61 9.97
C ALA A 313 17.82 -9.49 10.67
N THR A 314 17.72 -8.59 11.66
CA THR A 314 16.47 -8.28 12.34
C THR A 314 15.41 -7.72 11.38
N TYR A 315 15.82 -6.83 10.48
CA TYR A 315 14.91 -6.26 9.48
C TYR A 315 14.41 -7.30 8.47
N ILE A 316 15.28 -8.20 8.01
CA ILE A 316 14.93 -9.29 7.09
C ILE A 316 13.89 -10.23 7.73
N ASP A 317 14.06 -10.57 9.01
CA ASP A 317 13.10 -11.40 9.74
C ASP A 317 11.71 -10.73 9.81
N TYR A 318 11.65 -9.46 10.18
CA TYR A 318 10.39 -8.71 10.24
C TYR A 318 9.79 -8.41 8.86
N TYR A 319 10.62 -8.15 7.85
CA TYR A 319 10.13 -8.02 6.48
C TYR A 319 9.33 -9.25 6.04
N ASN A 320 9.85 -10.44 6.34
CA ASN A 320 9.22 -11.73 6.03
C ASN A 320 8.08 -12.10 7.02
N VAL A 321 7.71 -11.20 7.93
CA VAL A 321 6.69 -11.39 8.99
C VAL A 321 7.00 -12.63 9.84
N GLY A 322 8.29 -12.77 10.21
CA GLY A 322 8.79 -13.87 11.03
C GLY A 322 8.55 -15.27 10.47
N ASN A 323 8.44 -15.42 9.15
CA ASN A 323 8.34 -16.74 8.52
C ASN A 323 9.65 -17.11 7.80
N PRO A 324 10.49 -17.97 8.39
CA PRO A 324 11.75 -18.38 7.79
C PRO A 324 11.60 -19.43 6.67
N ALA A 325 10.42 -20.03 6.51
CA ALA A 325 10.24 -21.15 5.58
C ALA A 325 10.25 -20.72 4.11
N ILE A 326 9.77 -19.52 3.80
CA ILE A 326 9.74 -18.96 2.44
C ILE A 326 10.14 -17.48 2.52
N PRO A 327 11.43 -17.18 2.76
CA PRO A 327 11.89 -15.81 2.86
C PRO A 327 11.92 -15.16 1.47
N GLN A 328 11.22 -14.05 1.30
CA GLN A 328 11.32 -13.24 0.08
C GLN A 328 12.62 -12.43 0.05
N MET A 329 13.04 -11.91 1.19
CA MET A 329 14.31 -11.20 1.36
C MET A 329 15.32 -12.09 2.07
N THR A 330 16.51 -12.20 1.51
CA THR A 330 17.65 -12.95 2.02
C THR A 330 18.93 -12.10 1.94
N ASP A 331 20.02 -12.52 2.57
CA ASP A 331 21.30 -11.82 2.44
C ASP A 331 21.80 -11.72 1.00
N GLN A 332 21.50 -12.70 0.15
CA GLN A 332 21.90 -12.70 -1.27
C GLN A 332 21.11 -11.67 -2.09
N THR A 333 19.80 -11.50 -1.79
CA THR A 333 18.92 -10.57 -2.51
C THR A 333 18.89 -9.20 -1.85
N TRP A 334 19.48 -9.05 -0.67
CA TRP A 334 19.51 -7.84 0.13
C TRP A 334 19.83 -6.55 -0.64
N PRO A 335 20.84 -6.50 -1.55
CA PRO A 335 21.16 -5.28 -2.27
C PRO A 335 19.98 -4.71 -3.04
N LEU A 336 19.18 -5.56 -3.67
CA LEU A 336 18.00 -5.15 -4.44
C LEU A 336 16.92 -4.56 -3.53
N PHE A 337 16.65 -5.23 -2.41
CA PHE A 337 15.64 -4.77 -1.45
C PHE A 337 16.05 -3.47 -0.75
N TRP A 338 17.33 -3.35 -0.38
CA TRP A 338 17.84 -2.12 0.22
C TRP A 338 17.80 -0.93 -0.75
N CYS A 339 18.24 -1.14 -1.99
CA CYS A 339 18.17 -0.10 -3.02
C CYS A 339 16.73 0.33 -3.30
N ALA A 340 15.75 -0.60 -3.28
CA ALA A 340 14.35 -0.28 -3.48
C ALA A 340 13.72 0.56 -2.34
N ILE A 341 14.36 0.68 -1.17
CA ILE A 341 13.92 1.59 -0.11
C ILE A 341 13.94 3.04 -0.60
N GLY A 342 15.00 3.43 -1.30
CA GLY A 342 15.23 4.82 -1.67
C GLY A 342 15.31 5.12 -3.16
N GLN A 343 15.50 4.11 -4.00
CA GLN A 343 15.59 4.28 -5.46
C GLN A 343 14.27 3.84 -6.10
N LEU A 344 13.45 4.82 -6.45
CA LEU A 344 12.04 4.60 -6.80
C LEU A 344 11.80 4.44 -8.30
N THR A 345 12.85 4.68 -9.12
CA THR A 345 12.81 4.56 -10.58
C THR A 345 13.95 3.67 -11.09
N ALA A 346 13.79 3.13 -12.30
CA ALA A 346 14.63 2.05 -12.80
C ALA A 346 16.12 2.41 -12.93
N ALA A 347 16.47 3.59 -13.44
CA ALA A 347 17.86 3.95 -13.67
C ALA A 347 18.65 4.16 -12.37
N PRO A 348 18.18 4.97 -11.38
CA PRO A 348 18.83 5.09 -10.07
C PRO A 348 18.89 3.75 -9.32
N PHE A 349 17.85 2.91 -9.44
CA PHE A 349 17.84 1.60 -8.81
C PHE A 349 18.96 0.71 -9.35
N ARG A 350 19.11 0.63 -10.68
CA ARG A 350 20.21 -0.15 -11.29
C ARG A 350 21.57 0.33 -10.80
N ALA A 351 21.83 1.63 -10.88
CA ALA A 351 23.10 2.20 -10.42
C ALA A 351 23.40 1.88 -8.95
N CYS A 352 22.38 1.93 -8.08
CA CYS A 352 22.53 1.58 -6.67
C CYS A 352 22.91 0.10 -6.48
N VAL A 353 22.25 -0.81 -7.18
CA VAL A 353 22.55 -2.26 -7.05
C VAL A 353 23.93 -2.58 -7.62
N GLU A 354 24.30 -2.02 -8.77
CA GLU A 354 25.63 -2.20 -9.37
C GLU A 354 26.74 -1.70 -8.43
N GLU A 355 26.57 -0.51 -7.83
CA GLU A 355 27.51 0.00 -6.83
C GLU A 355 27.61 -0.92 -5.59
N PHE A 356 26.47 -1.47 -5.15
CA PHE A 356 26.44 -2.36 -3.99
C PHE A 356 27.19 -3.68 -4.25
N LEU A 357 27.03 -4.25 -5.44
CA LEU A 357 27.65 -5.54 -5.82
C LEU A 357 29.16 -5.43 -6.15
N GLN A 358 29.68 -4.23 -6.42
CA GLN A 358 31.11 -3.99 -6.67
C GLN A 358 31.94 -3.87 -5.39
N ARG A 359 31.31 -3.78 -4.23
CA ARG A 359 31.97 -3.67 -2.90
C ARG A 359 32.15 -5.03 -2.26
#